data_b5b3d380de6eec0b357b417d6a77f006
#
_entry.id   b5b3d380de6eec0b357b417d6a77f006
#
_cell.length_a   1.000
_cell.length_b   1.000
_cell.length_c   1.000
_cell.angle_alpha   90.00
_cell.angle_beta   90.00
_cell.angle_gamma   90.00
#
_symmetry.space_group_name_H-M   'P 1'
#
loop_
_entity.id
_entity.type
_entity.pdbx_description
1 polymer ?
#
loop_
_entity_poly.entity_id
_entity_poly.type
_entity_poly.pdbx_seq_one_letter_code
_entity_poly.pdbx_strand_id
1 'polypeptide(L)'
;MLIVMHTDASEEQIRRVCSTIDDMGYTARPMPGRQRTTVGLVGNDGRVDGSRLEALPGVQEVIHVSKPYKQVSREWKPESTIIRLPGGLTIGGEAVVVMAGPCSVESEDQILTAARQVREAGAVILRAGAFKPRSSPYSFQGLGKEGLRLLARAREETGLLIVTEAMDSETADAVAEVADIIQVGARNMQNYSLLKKVGRLRRPVLLKRGLSATIQELLLSAEYILAEGNPNVILCERGVRGFDSSTRNLFDLSAIPVVKAVSHLPIVADPSHGTGHRDMVIPMARAAVAAGADGLLVEVHPEPDRALSDGAQSLYPEQFARLMGETGIIVEAIGRRLARPVGVEP
;
A
#
# COMPACT_ATOMS: atom_id res chain seq x y z
N MET A 1 0.91 18.20 16.50
CA MET A 1 1.77 18.26 17.71
C MET A 1 1.90 16.86 18.26
N LEU A 2 3.06 16.49 18.76
CA LEU A 2 3.32 15.21 19.41
C LEU A 2 3.74 15.45 20.85
N ILE A 3 3.12 14.74 21.77
CA ILE A 3 3.44 14.78 23.20
C ILE A 3 4.17 13.46 23.52
N VAL A 4 5.45 13.55 23.82
CA VAL A 4 6.30 12.40 24.13
C VAL A 4 6.25 12.20 25.64
N MET A 5 5.79 11.02 26.07
CA MET A 5 5.72 10.67 27.48
C MET A 5 7.07 10.14 27.98
N HIS A 6 7.36 10.27 29.27
CA HIS A 6 8.47 9.57 29.92
C HIS A 6 8.31 8.05 29.81
N THR A 7 9.40 7.31 29.87
CA THR A 7 9.40 5.84 29.77
C THR A 7 8.65 5.15 30.91
N ASP A 8 8.56 5.81 32.05
CA ASP A 8 7.88 5.38 33.28
C ASP A 8 6.51 6.05 33.49
N ALA A 9 6.01 6.77 32.47
CA ALA A 9 4.71 7.44 32.58
C ALA A 9 3.58 6.43 32.79
N SER A 10 2.76 6.69 33.83
CA SER A 10 1.63 5.85 34.19
C SER A 10 0.47 6.00 33.18
N GLU A 11 -0.40 4.98 33.09
CA GLU A 11 -1.62 5.07 32.26
C GLU A 11 -2.52 6.25 32.66
N GLU A 12 -2.53 6.64 33.93
CA GLU A 12 -3.28 7.78 34.43
C GLU A 12 -2.72 9.09 33.88
N GLN A 13 -1.41 9.24 33.82
CA GLN A 13 -0.75 10.39 33.21
C GLN A 13 -1.02 10.48 31.71
N ILE A 14 -0.99 9.36 31.00
CA ILE A 14 -1.33 9.30 29.58
C ILE A 14 -2.80 9.70 29.37
N ARG A 15 -3.74 9.17 30.16
CA ARG A 15 -5.15 9.55 30.11
C ARG A 15 -5.37 11.03 30.37
N ARG A 16 -4.63 11.61 31.32
CA ARG A 16 -4.70 13.04 31.63
C ARG A 16 -4.23 13.89 30.45
N VAL A 17 -3.18 13.49 29.75
CA VAL A 17 -2.76 14.16 28.49
C VAL A 17 -3.86 14.07 27.44
N CYS A 18 -4.45 12.90 27.24
CA CYS A 18 -5.54 12.72 26.28
C CYS A 18 -6.74 13.60 26.60
N SER A 19 -7.22 13.60 27.85
CA SER A 19 -8.35 14.45 28.26
C SER A 19 -8.05 15.95 28.11
N THR A 20 -6.82 16.37 28.41
CA THR A 20 -6.44 17.79 28.20
C THR A 20 -6.46 18.17 26.72
N ILE A 21 -6.05 17.28 25.82
CA ILE A 21 -6.13 17.51 24.37
C ILE A 21 -7.59 17.61 23.92
N ASP A 22 -8.46 16.72 24.42
CA ASP A 22 -9.90 16.73 24.10
C ASP A 22 -10.57 17.99 24.66
N ASP A 23 -10.22 18.45 25.87
CA ASP A 23 -10.68 19.72 26.47
C ASP A 23 -10.21 20.96 25.69
N MET A 24 -9.09 20.85 24.96
CA MET A 24 -8.61 21.88 24.05
C MET A 24 -9.37 21.89 22.72
N GLY A 25 -10.34 21.00 22.50
CA GLY A 25 -11.14 20.89 21.29
C GLY A 25 -10.45 20.10 20.15
N TYR A 26 -9.40 19.34 20.47
CA TYR A 26 -8.68 18.50 19.51
C TYR A 26 -8.92 17.03 19.79
N THR A 27 -8.39 16.15 18.95
CA THR A 27 -8.50 14.70 19.14
C THR A 27 -7.16 14.13 19.62
N ALA A 28 -7.16 13.43 20.73
CA ALA A 28 -6.02 12.71 21.24
C ALA A 28 -5.84 11.34 20.54
N ARG A 29 -4.62 11.01 20.16
CA ARG A 29 -4.24 9.70 19.58
C ARG A 29 -3.05 9.13 20.35
N PRO A 30 -3.27 8.33 21.38
CA PRO A 30 -2.19 7.65 22.11
C PRO A 30 -1.59 6.53 21.23
N MET A 31 -0.27 6.46 21.23
CA MET A 31 0.52 5.50 20.46
C MET A 31 1.53 4.85 21.39
N PRO A 32 1.24 3.63 21.88
CA PRO A 32 2.20 2.85 22.66
C PRO A 32 3.39 2.45 21.78
N GLY A 33 4.59 2.87 22.17
CA GLY A 33 5.85 2.42 21.57
C GLY A 33 6.51 1.33 22.40
N ARG A 34 7.65 0.80 21.94
CA ARG A 34 8.40 -0.25 22.68
C ARG A 34 8.92 0.21 24.04
N GLN A 35 9.29 1.47 24.15
CA GLN A 35 9.91 2.04 25.38
C GLN A 35 9.03 3.09 26.04
N ARG A 36 8.23 3.83 25.29
CA ARG A 36 7.38 4.92 25.79
C ARG A 36 6.16 5.12 24.91
N THR A 37 5.14 5.76 25.48
CA THR A 37 3.95 6.19 24.72
C THR A 37 4.16 7.61 24.20
N THR A 38 3.70 7.86 22.99
CA THR A 38 3.55 9.21 22.42
C THR A 38 2.07 9.49 22.22
N VAL A 39 1.61 10.70 22.54
CA VAL A 39 0.23 11.11 22.28
C VAL A 39 0.22 12.17 21.19
N GLY A 40 -0.48 11.87 20.10
CA GLY A 40 -0.66 12.81 18.99
C GLY A 40 -1.87 13.70 19.21
N LEU A 41 -1.71 15.01 19.00
CA LEU A 41 -2.81 15.98 18.92
C LEU A 41 -3.17 16.16 17.43
N VAL A 42 -4.41 15.83 17.08
CA VAL A 42 -4.95 15.85 15.72
C VAL A 42 -6.15 16.80 15.66
N GLY A 43 -6.39 17.36 14.46
CA GLY A 43 -7.53 18.27 14.23
C GLY A 43 -7.18 19.74 14.29
N ASN A 44 -5.90 20.11 14.52
CA ASN A 44 -5.47 21.50 14.43
C ASN A 44 -5.23 21.92 12.98
N ASP A 45 -5.59 23.14 12.66
CA ASP A 45 -5.39 23.81 11.36
C ASP A 45 -4.20 24.80 11.37
N GLY A 46 -3.56 24.96 12.52
CA GLY A 46 -2.42 25.85 12.71
C GLY A 46 -1.53 25.42 13.88
N ARG A 47 -0.62 26.33 14.29
CA ARG A 47 0.25 26.12 15.45
C ARG A 47 -0.58 26.16 16.73
N VAL A 48 -0.50 25.10 17.53
CA VAL A 48 -1.17 24.99 18.84
C VAL A 48 -0.17 25.42 19.92
N ASP A 49 -0.61 26.19 20.89
CA ASP A 49 0.17 26.46 22.09
C ASP A 49 0.25 25.16 22.95
N GLY A 50 1.46 24.63 23.07
CA GLY A 50 1.75 23.41 23.80
C GLY A 50 1.99 23.57 25.29
N SER A 51 2.02 24.81 25.80
CA SER A 51 2.44 25.12 27.18
C SER A 51 1.63 24.38 28.26
N ARG A 52 0.31 24.21 28.03
CA ARG A 52 -0.56 23.43 28.93
C ARG A 52 -0.21 21.94 28.95
N LEU A 53 0.28 21.39 27.86
CA LEU A 53 0.64 19.98 27.71
C LEU A 53 2.04 19.72 28.25
N GLU A 54 2.99 20.65 28.02
CA GLU A 54 4.35 20.58 28.55
C GLU A 54 4.40 20.54 30.08
N ALA A 55 3.43 21.24 30.73
CA ALA A 55 3.35 21.31 32.18
C ALA A 55 2.73 20.05 32.85
N LEU A 56 2.22 19.09 32.07
CA LEU A 56 1.56 17.90 32.63
C LEU A 56 2.58 16.88 33.15
N PRO A 57 2.31 16.25 34.31
CA PRO A 57 3.14 15.18 34.84
C PRO A 57 3.25 14.00 33.86
N GLY A 58 4.45 13.49 33.69
CA GLY A 58 4.71 12.37 32.78
C GLY A 58 5.01 12.78 31.33
N VAL A 59 4.91 14.07 30.96
CA VAL A 59 5.34 14.59 29.67
C VAL A 59 6.83 14.87 29.70
N GLN A 60 7.56 14.31 28.75
CA GLN A 60 8.99 14.51 28.58
C GLN A 60 9.28 15.73 27.69
N GLU A 61 8.56 15.82 26.56
CA GLU A 61 8.72 16.92 25.62
C GLU A 61 7.46 17.05 24.71
N VAL A 62 7.27 18.22 24.14
CA VAL A 62 6.24 18.51 23.14
C VAL A 62 6.89 18.92 21.81
N ILE A 63 6.68 18.11 20.77
CA ILE A 63 7.26 18.32 19.44
C ILE A 63 6.24 19.00 18.54
N HIS A 64 6.56 20.19 18.04
CA HIS A 64 5.76 20.85 17.03
C HIS A 64 6.05 20.27 15.65
N VAL A 65 5.08 19.50 15.10
CA VAL A 65 5.20 18.93 13.76
C VAL A 65 5.05 20.04 12.73
N SER A 66 6.10 20.26 11.94
CA SER A 66 6.14 21.31 10.90
C SER A 66 5.66 20.84 9.54
N LYS A 67 5.49 19.52 9.35
CA LYS A 67 5.02 18.94 8.07
C LYS A 67 3.49 19.02 7.97
N PRO A 68 2.92 19.16 6.75
CA PRO A 68 1.46 19.22 6.56
C PRO A 68 0.75 17.90 6.84
N TYR A 69 1.47 16.77 6.87
CA TYR A 69 1.00 15.46 7.28
C TYR A 69 1.58 15.08 8.65
N LYS A 70 0.88 14.25 9.42
CA LYS A 70 1.22 13.90 10.80
C LYS A 70 1.35 12.40 10.99
N GLN A 71 0.23 11.67 10.94
CA GLN A 71 0.16 10.25 11.27
C GLN A 71 1.00 9.38 10.36
N VAL A 72 1.23 9.77 9.10
CA VAL A 72 2.10 9.05 8.15
C VAL A 72 3.58 9.26 8.41
N SER A 73 3.99 10.25 9.24
CA SER A 73 5.38 10.64 9.39
C SER A 73 6.16 9.75 10.37
N ARG A 74 7.49 9.65 10.18
CA ARG A 74 8.37 9.03 11.18
C ARG A 74 8.52 9.86 12.45
N GLU A 75 8.18 11.14 12.42
CA GLU A 75 8.08 11.97 13.63
C GLU A 75 6.94 11.48 14.52
N TRP A 76 5.83 11.02 13.92
CA TRP A 76 4.69 10.44 14.62
C TRP A 76 4.99 9.02 15.11
N LYS A 77 5.58 8.17 14.26
CA LYS A 77 5.94 6.78 14.56
C LYS A 77 7.32 6.48 13.97
N PRO A 78 8.38 6.44 14.79
CA PRO A 78 9.75 6.17 14.33
C PRO A 78 9.94 4.79 13.71
N GLU A 79 9.27 3.76 14.27
CA GLU A 79 9.38 2.38 13.81
C GLU A 79 8.56 2.15 12.55
N SER A 80 9.09 1.35 11.62
CA SER A 80 8.39 0.98 10.40
C SER A 80 7.11 0.19 10.71
N THR A 81 6.04 0.51 10.00
CA THR A 81 4.78 -0.23 10.08
C THR A 81 4.92 -1.57 9.39
N ILE A 82 4.54 -2.63 10.09
CA ILE A 82 4.43 -3.99 9.57
C ILE A 82 2.95 -4.34 9.50
N ILE A 83 2.44 -4.48 8.30
CA ILE A 83 1.04 -4.88 8.06
C ILE A 83 0.96 -6.39 8.07
N ARG A 84 0.11 -6.92 8.94
CA ARG A 84 -0.12 -8.36 9.08
C ARG A 84 -1.34 -8.78 8.25
N LEU A 85 -1.16 -9.80 7.43
CA LEU A 85 -2.18 -10.38 6.55
C LEU A 85 -2.52 -11.81 7.01
N PRO A 86 -3.62 -12.39 6.54
CA PRO A 86 -3.95 -13.79 6.77
C PRO A 86 -2.78 -14.74 6.45
N GLY A 87 -2.73 -15.87 7.11
CA GLY A 87 -1.65 -16.86 6.91
C GLY A 87 -0.28 -16.41 7.44
N GLY A 88 -0.20 -15.33 8.23
CA GLY A 88 1.07 -14.84 8.79
C GLY A 88 1.93 -14.04 7.82
N LEU A 89 1.47 -13.78 6.60
CA LEU A 89 2.16 -12.91 5.66
C LEU A 89 2.27 -11.49 6.21
N THR A 90 3.40 -10.82 5.97
CA THR A 90 3.63 -9.43 6.41
C THR A 90 4.15 -8.57 5.27
N ILE A 91 3.75 -7.28 5.25
CA ILE A 91 4.28 -6.26 4.35
C ILE A 91 4.94 -5.16 5.19
N GLY A 92 6.15 -4.72 4.82
CA GLY A 92 6.94 -3.72 5.55
C GLY A 92 7.95 -4.33 6.54
N GLY A 93 8.03 -5.67 6.62
CA GLY A 93 9.04 -6.41 7.39
C GLY A 93 10.28 -6.78 6.58
N GLU A 94 10.96 -7.86 6.96
CA GLU A 94 12.14 -8.37 6.29
C GLU A 94 11.84 -8.97 4.91
N ALA A 95 10.65 -9.54 4.73
CA ALA A 95 10.27 -10.17 3.49
C ALA A 95 9.75 -9.16 2.46
N VAL A 96 10.17 -9.30 1.22
CA VAL A 96 9.65 -8.60 0.05
C VAL A 96 8.50 -9.43 -0.53
N VAL A 97 7.30 -8.85 -0.61
CA VAL A 97 6.12 -9.54 -1.15
C VAL A 97 6.01 -9.32 -2.66
N VAL A 98 5.55 -10.33 -3.38
CA VAL A 98 5.22 -10.18 -4.81
C VAL A 98 3.74 -10.44 -5.01
N MET A 99 3.07 -9.40 -5.53
CA MET A 99 1.67 -9.40 -5.92
C MET A 99 1.62 -9.49 -7.44
N ALA A 100 1.10 -10.58 -7.98
CA ALA A 100 1.10 -10.84 -9.42
C ALA A 100 -0.26 -11.32 -9.93
N GLY A 101 -0.54 -11.08 -11.20
CA GLY A 101 -1.76 -11.51 -11.87
C GLY A 101 -2.18 -10.54 -12.98
N PRO A 102 -3.30 -10.81 -13.67
CA PRO A 102 -3.70 -10.03 -14.83
C PRO A 102 -4.19 -8.62 -14.45
N CYS A 103 -4.18 -7.73 -15.42
CA CYS A 103 -4.75 -6.39 -15.27
C CYS A 103 -6.22 -6.46 -14.85
N SER A 104 -7.00 -7.32 -15.50
CA SER A 104 -8.43 -7.52 -15.23
C SER A 104 -8.80 -8.99 -15.13
N VAL A 105 -9.89 -9.26 -14.41
CA VAL A 105 -10.60 -10.55 -14.49
C VAL A 105 -11.42 -10.53 -15.78
N GLU A 106 -11.11 -11.43 -16.71
CA GLU A 106 -11.73 -11.49 -18.05
C GLU A 106 -12.66 -12.68 -18.23
N SER A 107 -12.32 -13.81 -17.62
CA SER A 107 -13.12 -15.02 -17.57
C SER A 107 -12.69 -15.89 -16.38
N GLU A 108 -13.46 -16.94 -16.09
CA GLU A 108 -13.11 -17.91 -15.06
C GLU A 108 -11.82 -18.65 -15.41
N ASP A 109 -11.72 -19.17 -16.62
CA ASP A 109 -10.55 -19.91 -17.08
C ASP A 109 -9.27 -19.06 -17.05
N GLN A 110 -9.36 -17.81 -17.52
CA GLN A 110 -8.23 -16.87 -17.52
C GLN A 110 -7.73 -16.60 -16.10
N ILE A 111 -8.62 -16.27 -15.15
CA ILE A 111 -8.17 -15.89 -13.81
C ILE A 111 -7.66 -17.07 -12.98
N LEU A 112 -8.28 -18.26 -13.11
CA LEU A 112 -7.83 -19.46 -12.43
C LEU A 112 -6.49 -19.93 -12.99
N THR A 113 -6.30 -19.92 -14.31
CA THR A 113 -5.03 -20.22 -14.94
C THR A 113 -3.94 -19.26 -14.52
N ALA A 114 -4.21 -17.95 -14.55
CA ALA A 114 -3.27 -16.94 -14.06
C ALA A 114 -2.90 -17.16 -12.59
N ALA A 115 -3.89 -17.42 -11.73
CA ALA A 115 -3.66 -17.62 -10.31
C ALA A 115 -2.74 -18.83 -10.03
N ARG A 116 -2.96 -19.97 -10.70
CA ARG A 116 -2.10 -21.16 -10.58
C ARG A 116 -0.66 -20.84 -11.01
N GLN A 117 -0.49 -20.22 -12.19
CA GLN A 117 0.83 -19.90 -12.75
C GLN A 117 1.62 -18.92 -11.88
N VAL A 118 1.00 -17.86 -11.38
CA VAL A 118 1.71 -16.89 -10.52
C VAL A 118 2.03 -17.49 -9.14
N ARG A 119 1.16 -18.36 -8.60
CA ARG A 119 1.44 -19.10 -7.37
C ARG A 119 2.61 -20.04 -7.51
N GLU A 120 2.62 -20.85 -8.58
CA GLU A 120 3.68 -21.79 -8.88
C GLU A 120 5.04 -21.08 -9.01
N ALA A 121 5.05 -19.89 -9.62
CA ALA A 121 6.24 -19.06 -9.71
C ALA A 121 6.62 -18.36 -8.40
N GLY A 122 5.81 -18.46 -7.32
CA GLY A 122 6.13 -17.97 -5.98
C GLY A 122 5.48 -16.64 -5.58
N ALA A 123 4.50 -16.13 -6.31
CA ALA A 123 3.68 -15.01 -5.84
C ALA A 123 2.88 -15.43 -4.59
N VAL A 124 2.64 -14.47 -3.70
CA VAL A 124 1.89 -14.69 -2.45
C VAL A 124 0.53 -14.00 -2.44
N ILE A 125 0.30 -13.07 -3.37
CA ILE A 125 -0.93 -12.29 -3.51
C ILE A 125 -1.31 -12.26 -5.00
N LEU A 126 -2.56 -12.60 -5.31
CA LEU A 126 -3.14 -12.42 -6.64
C LEU A 126 -3.63 -10.98 -6.77
N ARG A 127 -3.16 -10.28 -7.80
CA ARG A 127 -3.68 -8.97 -8.19
C ARG A 127 -4.51 -9.09 -9.46
N ALA A 128 -5.73 -8.60 -9.45
CA ALA A 128 -6.55 -8.43 -10.65
C ALA A 128 -7.70 -7.46 -10.39
N GLY A 129 -8.08 -6.67 -11.39
CA GLY A 129 -9.21 -5.76 -11.29
C GLY A 129 -10.53 -6.45 -11.64
N ALA A 130 -11.47 -6.51 -10.70
CA ALA A 130 -12.85 -6.92 -10.98
C ALA A 130 -13.62 -5.78 -11.67
N PHE A 131 -13.33 -4.55 -11.30
CA PHE A 131 -13.81 -3.31 -11.91
C PHE A 131 -12.66 -2.59 -12.61
N LYS A 132 -12.88 -1.94 -13.75
CA LYS A 132 -11.83 -1.27 -14.52
C LYS A 132 -12.17 0.18 -14.83
N PRO A 133 -11.40 1.16 -14.30
CA PRO A 133 -11.55 2.56 -14.69
C PRO A 133 -10.98 2.77 -16.09
N ARG A 134 -11.83 3.08 -17.05
CA ARG A 134 -11.42 3.27 -18.44
C ARG A 134 -11.66 4.71 -18.91
N SER A 135 -10.74 5.23 -19.72
CA SER A 135 -10.91 6.54 -20.34
C SER A 135 -11.99 6.53 -21.42
N SER A 136 -12.21 5.38 -22.07
CA SER A 136 -13.28 5.20 -23.06
C SER A 136 -14.41 4.36 -22.46
N PRO A 137 -15.68 4.78 -22.58
CA PRO A 137 -16.82 3.99 -22.12
C PRO A 137 -17.05 2.72 -22.94
N TYR A 138 -16.44 2.62 -24.13
CA TYR A 138 -16.53 1.46 -25.03
C TYR A 138 -15.49 0.37 -24.72
N SER A 139 -14.51 0.66 -23.84
CA SER A 139 -13.53 -0.34 -23.44
C SER A 139 -14.11 -1.31 -22.40
N PHE A 140 -13.51 -2.48 -22.27
CA PHE A 140 -13.89 -3.48 -21.28
C PHE A 140 -13.87 -2.89 -19.86
N GLN A 141 -15.01 -2.91 -19.17
CA GLN A 141 -15.21 -2.29 -17.85
C GLN A 141 -14.94 -3.23 -16.66
N GLY A 142 -14.55 -4.49 -16.93
CA GLY A 142 -14.44 -5.55 -15.92
C GLY A 142 -15.75 -6.34 -15.77
N LEU A 143 -15.67 -7.44 -15.04
CA LEU A 143 -16.83 -8.31 -14.76
C LEU A 143 -17.62 -7.89 -13.50
N GLY A 144 -17.18 -6.84 -12.80
CA GLY A 144 -17.88 -6.33 -11.62
C GLY A 144 -17.99 -7.38 -10.51
N LYS A 145 -19.18 -7.56 -9.96
CA LYS A 145 -19.45 -8.53 -8.88
C LYS A 145 -19.09 -9.97 -9.25
N GLU A 146 -19.29 -10.34 -10.52
CA GLU A 146 -18.89 -11.66 -11.00
C GLU A 146 -17.36 -11.82 -10.95
N GLY A 147 -16.61 -10.77 -11.32
CA GLY A 147 -15.17 -10.76 -11.17
C GLY A 147 -14.70 -10.94 -9.72
N LEU A 148 -15.42 -10.34 -8.75
CA LEU A 148 -15.16 -10.55 -7.32
C LEU A 148 -15.40 -12.02 -6.91
N ARG A 149 -16.49 -12.63 -7.39
CA ARG A 149 -16.78 -14.06 -7.13
C ARG A 149 -15.67 -14.96 -7.68
N LEU A 150 -15.19 -14.68 -8.88
CA LEU A 150 -14.09 -15.42 -9.50
C LEU A 150 -12.77 -15.25 -8.75
N LEU A 151 -12.48 -14.06 -8.20
CA LEU A 151 -11.32 -13.84 -7.34
C LEU A 151 -11.40 -14.64 -6.04
N ALA A 152 -12.58 -14.69 -5.40
CA ALA A 152 -12.79 -15.51 -4.21
C ALA A 152 -12.52 -16.99 -4.51
N ARG A 153 -13.01 -17.50 -5.63
CA ARG A 153 -12.75 -18.87 -6.09
C ARG A 153 -11.25 -19.12 -6.35
N ALA A 154 -10.56 -18.17 -7.00
CA ALA A 154 -9.12 -18.28 -7.23
C ALA A 154 -8.34 -18.38 -5.91
N ARG A 155 -8.74 -17.60 -4.86
CA ARG A 155 -8.18 -17.72 -3.51
C ARG A 155 -8.41 -19.10 -2.90
N GLU A 156 -9.63 -19.60 -2.97
CA GLU A 156 -9.98 -20.94 -2.43
C GLU A 156 -9.15 -22.05 -3.09
N GLU A 157 -8.92 -21.96 -4.39
CA GLU A 157 -8.16 -22.96 -5.14
C GLU A 157 -6.65 -22.85 -4.90
N THR A 158 -6.11 -21.64 -4.82
CA THR A 158 -4.66 -21.43 -4.81
C THR A 158 -4.09 -21.05 -3.46
N GLY A 159 -4.90 -20.59 -2.52
CA GLY A 159 -4.46 -20.02 -1.25
C GLY A 159 -3.78 -18.65 -1.37
N LEU A 160 -3.75 -18.03 -2.56
CA LEU A 160 -3.27 -16.67 -2.74
C LEU A 160 -4.20 -15.68 -2.05
N LEU A 161 -3.64 -14.67 -1.37
CA LEU A 161 -4.42 -13.53 -0.91
C LEU A 161 -4.84 -12.65 -2.10
N ILE A 162 -5.86 -11.84 -1.93
CA ILE A 162 -6.43 -11.03 -3.01
C ILE A 162 -6.18 -9.54 -2.79
N VAL A 163 -5.62 -8.86 -3.79
CA VAL A 163 -5.65 -7.40 -3.92
C VAL A 163 -6.45 -7.01 -5.15
N THR A 164 -7.53 -6.24 -4.98
CA THR A 164 -8.36 -5.74 -6.07
C THR A 164 -8.83 -4.31 -5.83
N GLU A 165 -9.15 -3.58 -6.89
CA GLU A 165 -9.41 -2.14 -6.85
C GLU A 165 -10.86 -1.82 -6.51
N ALA A 166 -11.05 -0.90 -5.54
CA ALA A 166 -12.29 -0.18 -5.35
C ALA A 166 -12.26 1.12 -6.15
N MET A 167 -13.22 1.33 -7.03
CA MET A 167 -13.27 2.49 -7.92
C MET A 167 -13.98 3.69 -7.33
N ASP A 168 -14.95 3.43 -6.45
CA ASP A 168 -15.81 4.42 -5.82
C ASP A 168 -16.31 3.92 -4.46
N SER A 169 -17.07 4.76 -3.77
CA SER A 169 -17.62 4.44 -2.45
C SER A 169 -18.71 3.37 -2.48
N GLU A 170 -19.38 3.17 -3.63
CA GLU A 170 -20.47 2.19 -3.79
C GLU A 170 -19.91 0.78 -3.94
N THR A 171 -18.82 0.63 -4.68
CA THR A 171 -18.16 -0.67 -4.90
C THR A 171 -17.25 -1.09 -3.75
N ALA A 172 -16.85 -0.14 -2.88
CA ALA A 172 -15.87 -0.38 -1.82
C ALA A 172 -16.29 -1.46 -0.82
N ASP A 173 -17.58 -1.54 -0.44
CA ASP A 173 -18.07 -2.56 0.48
C ASP A 173 -17.99 -3.97 -0.14
N ALA A 174 -18.46 -4.13 -1.38
CA ALA A 174 -18.39 -5.42 -2.08
C ALA A 174 -16.93 -5.87 -2.32
N VAL A 175 -16.02 -4.93 -2.61
CA VAL A 175 -14.59 -5.22 -2.71
C VAL A 175 -14.02 -5.69 -1.37
N ALA A 176 -14.39 -5.04 -0.25
CA ALA A 176 -13.91 -5.38 1.08
C ALA A 176 -14.37 -6.77 1.57
N GLU A 177 -15.49 -7.30 1.07
CA GLU A 177 -15.95 -8.66 1.37
C GLU A 177 -15.00 -9.73 0.82
N VAL A 178 -14.38 -9.46 -0.32
CA VAL A 178 -13.52 -10.42 -1.04
C VAL A 178 -12.03 -10.12 -0.85
N ALA A 179 -11.63 -8.86 -0.93
CA ALA A 179 -10.23 -8.45 -0.91
C ALA A 179 -9.59 -8.58 0.49
N ASP A 180 -8.36 -9.11 0.53
CA ASP A 180 -7.48 -9.04 1.71
C ASP A 180 -6.78 -7.69 1.78
N ILE A 181 -6.58 -7.05 0.62
CA ILE A 181 -6.05 -5.68 0.46
C ILE A 181 -6.95 -4.94 -0.53
N ILE A 182 -7.50 -3.80 -0.15
CA ILE A 182 -8.25 -2.91 -1.05
C ILE A 182 -7.25 -2.03 -1.79
N GLN A 183 -7.22 -2.07 -3.11
CA GLN A 183 -6.44 -1.12 -3.89
C GLN A 183 -7.24 0.15 -4.17
N VAL A 184 -6.61 1.31 -3.99
CA VAL A 184 -7.07 2.60 -4.51
C VAL A 184 -6.17 2.97 -5.69
N GLY A 185 -6.75 3.05 -6.87
CA GLY A 185 -6.04 3.33 -8.11
C GLY A 185 -5.49 4.76 -8.18
N ALA A 186 -4.48 4.97 -9.03
CA ALA A 186 -3.80 6.26 -9.16
C ALA A 186 -4.74 7.43 -9.52
N ARG A 187 -5.81 7.17 -10.31
CA ARG A 187 -6.83 8.18 -10.64
C ARG A 187 -7.67 8.59 -9.44
N ASN A 188 -7.76 7.75 -8.42
CA ASN A 188 -8.54 7.94 -7.20
C ASN A 188 -7.69 8.34 -5.98
N MET A 189 -6.39 8.61 -6.15
CA MET A 189 -5.51 9.00 -5.04
C MET A 189 -6.05 10.23 -4.27
N GLN A 190 -6.67 11.16 -4.97
CA GLN A 190 -7.27 12.38 -4.39
C GLN A 190 -8.80 12.32 -4.26
N ASN A 191 -9.40 11.14 -4.42
CA ASN A 191 -10.80 10.93 -4.13
C ASN A 191 -11.00 10.76 -2.62
N TYR A 192 -11.00 11.89 -1.90
CA TYR A 192 -11.02 11.91 -0.42
C TYR A 192 -12.27 11.24 0.17
N SER A 193 -13.40 11.24 -0.51
CA SER A 193 -14.59 10.50 -0.09
C SER A 193 -14.35 8.99 -0.11
N LEU A 194 -13.73 8.47 -1.16
CA LEU A 194 -13.32 7.07 -1.26
C LEU A 194 -12.24 6.73 -0.20
N LEU A 195 -11.23 7.60 -0.01
CA LEU A 195 -10.18 7.38 0.99
C LEU A 195 -10.76 7.24 2.40
N LYS A 196 -11.69 8.13 2.78
CA LYS A 196 -12.41 8.03 4.06
C LYS A 196 -13.22 6.74 4.15
N LYS A 197 -13.93 6.37 3.08
CA LYS A 197 -14.73 5.14 3.03
C LYS A 197 -13.84 3.91 3.27
N VAL A 198 -12.75 3.73 2.50
CA VAL A 198 -11.87 2.56 2.65
C VAL A 198 -11.13 2.57 4.00
N GLY A 199 -10.85 3.76 4.55
CA GLY A 199 -10.30 3.91 5.90
C GLY A 199 -11.19 3.29 6.99
N ARG A 200 -12.51 3.42 6.84
CA ARG A 200 -13.49 2.86 7.80
C ARG A 200 -13.66 1.35 7.67
N LEU A 201 -13.36 0.77 6.50
CA LEU A 201 -13.55 -0.66 6.24
C LEU A 201 -12.54 -1.57 6.97
N ARG A 202 -11.50 -1.00 7.60
CA ARG A 202 -10.51 -1.73 8.42
C ARG A 202 -9.74 -2.84 7.68
N ARG A 203 -9.82 -2.88 6.36
CA ARG A 203 -8.96 -3.72 5.51
C ARG A 203 -7.67 -2.97 5.19
N PRO A 204 -6.53 -3.64 5.02
CA PRO A 204 -5.34 -3.02 4.46
C PRO A 204 -5.64 -2.32 3.13
N VAL A 205 -5.08 -1.13 2.93
CA VAL A 205 -5.29 -0.32 1.73
C VAL A 205 -3.97 -0.11 1.01
N LEU A 206 -3.92 -0.52 -0.27
CA LEU A 206 -2.83 -0.22 -1.18
C LEU A 206 -3.18 1.05 -1.96
N LEU A 207 -2.49 2.15 -1.65
CA LEU A 207 -2.71 3.46 -2.25
C LEU A 207 -1.67 3.73 -3.34
N LYS A 208 -2.11 3.77 -4.59
CA LYS A 208 -1.24 4.06 -5.75
C LYS A 208 -1.03 5.57 -5.91
N ARG A 209 0.22 5.98 -6.12
CA ARG A 209 0.60 7.37 -6.41
C ARG A 209 -0.12 7.88 -7.65
N GLY A 210 -0.67 9.08 -7.58
CA GLY A 210 -1.33 9.74 -8.70
C GLY A 210 -0.36 10.07 -9.83
N LEU A 211 -0.90 10.18 -11.04
CA LEU A 211 -0.11 10.34 -12.28
C LEU A 211 0.75 11.62 -12.33
N SER A 212 0.42 12.64 -11.55
CA SER A 212 1.16 13.90 -11.46
C SER A 212 1.36 14.32 -10.00
N ALA A 213 1.28 13.35 -9.07
CA ALA A 213 1.33 13.62 -7.64
C ALA A 213 2.76 13.68 -7.12
N THR A 214 3.04 14.67 -6.30
CA THR A 214 4.24 14.72 -5.47
C THR A 214 4.20 13.64 -4.38
N ILE A 215 5.35 13.35 -3.76
CA ILE A 215 5.40 12.44 -2.59
C ILE A 215 4.59 13.02 -1.42
N GLN A 216 4.63 14.34 -1.24
CA GLN A 216 3.84 15.00 -0.19
C GLN A 216 2.33 14.80 -0.39
N GLU A 217 1.81 14.92 -1.61
CA GLU A 217 0.39 14.68 -1.92
C GLU A 217 0.00 13.21 -1.72
N LEU A 218 0.89 12.26 -2.02
CA LEU A 218 0.68 10.84 -1.72
C LEU A 218 0.57 10.61 -0.21
N LEU A 219 1.46 11.22 0.58
CA LEU A 219 1.44 11.12 2.04
C LEU A 219 0.20 11.78 2.65
N LEU A 220 -0.22 12.94 2.15
CA LEU A 220 -1.47 13.59 2.56
C LEU A 220 -2.70 12.75 2.22
N SER A 221 -2.70 12.05 1.09
CA SER A 221 -3.78 11.13 0.74
C SER A 221 -3.82 9.92 1.67
N ALA A 222 -2.66 9.38 2.03
CA ALA A 222 -2.57 8.31 3.04
C ALA A 222 -3.05 8.77 4.43
N GLU A 223 -2.78 10.03 4.79
CA GLU A 223 -3.24 10.65 6.04
C GLU A 223 -4.77 10.57 6.18
N TYR A 224 -5.54 10.75 5.10
CA TYR A 224 -7.00 10.60 5.13
C TYR A 224 -7.45 9.20 5.54
N ILE A 225 -6.73 8.16 5.13
CA ILE A 225 -7.05 6.77 5.50
C ILE A 225 -6.71 6.53 6.98
N LEU A 226 -5.53 7.02 7.42
CA LEU A 226 -5.11 6.89 8.83
C LEU A 226 -6.05 7.67 9.77
N ALA A 227 -6.50 8.85 9.36
CA ALA A 227 -7.41 9.69 10.16
C ALA A 227 -8.75 8.99 10.45
N GLU A 228 -9.24 8.13 9.56
CA GLU A 228 -10.42 7.27 9.80
C GLU A 228 -10.11 6.07 10.71
N GLY A 229 -8.86 5.97 11.20
CA GLY A 229 -8.40 4.97 12.16
C GLY A 229 -7.94 3.64 11.54
N ASN A 230 -7.59 3.61 10.26
CA ASN A 230 -6.97 2.46 9.61
C ASN A 230 -5.45 2.63 9.50
N PRO A 231 -4.63 1.96 10.33
CA PRO A 231 -3.18 2.08 10.30
C PRO A 231 -2.53 1.25 9.18
N ASN A 232 -3.28 0.41 8.48
CA ASN A 232 -2.76 -0.56 7.53
C ASN A 232 -2.77 0.01 6.10
N VAL A 233 -1.89 0.99 5.84
CA VAL A 233 -1.75 1.61 4.53
C VAL A 233 -0.42 1.22 3.90
N ILE A 234 -0.48 0.77 2.64
CA ILE A 234 0.65 0.41 1.79
C ILE A 234 0.72 1.47 0.69
N LEU A 235 1.83 2.16 0.57
CA LEU A 235 2.06 3.09 -0.52
C LEU A 235 2.53 2.33 -1.76
N CYS A 236 2.22 2.83 -2.96
CA CYS A 236 2.66 2.20 -4.20
C CYS A 236 3.19 3.24 -5.18
N GLU A 237 4.50 3.17 -5.48
CA GLU A 237 5.09 3.89 -6.59
C GLU A 237 4.74 3.18 -7.90
N ARG A 238 4.21 3.93 -8.89
CA ARG A 238 3.75 3.39 -10.17
C ARG A 238 4.07 4.28 -11.38
N GLY A 239 5.00 5.24 -11.18
CA GLY A 239 5.38 6.24 -12.16
C GLY A 239 4.50 7.48 -12.16
N VAL A 240 5.09 8.57 -12.52
CA VAL A 240 4.43 9.86 -12.76
C VAL A 240 4.59 10.28 -14.22
N ARG A 241 3.69 11.09 -14.74
CA ARG A 241 3.80 11.61 -16.09
C ARG A 241 5.06 12.45 -16.23
N GLY A 242 5.89 12.13 -17.22
CA GLY A 242 7.03 12.90 -17.65
C GLY A 242 6.76 13.60 -18.99
N PHE A 243 7.73 14.36 -19.43
CA PHE A 243 7.72 14.97 -20.77
C PHE A 243 8.25 14.01 -21.84
N ASP A 244 9.03 12.99 -21.45
CA ASP A 244 9.55 11.95 -22.33
C ASP A 244 8.49 10.89 -22.60
N SER A 245 8.35 10.47 -23.84
CA SER A 245 7.36 9.49 -24.28
C SER A 245 7.94 8.09 -24.55
N SER A 246 9.23 7.88 -24.27
CA SER A 246 9.89 6.57 -24.43
C SER A 246 9.32 5.50 -23.49
N THR A 247 8.73 5.92 -22.39
CA THR A 247 7.96 5.08 -21.48
C THR A 247 6.60 5.72 -21.18
N ARG A 248 5.64 4.91 -20.74
CA ARG A 248 4.31 5.41 -20.37
C ARG A 248 4.34 6.45 -19.25
N ASN A 249 5.23 6.27 -18.29
CA ASN A 249 5.49 7.19 -17.19
C ASN A 249 6.97 7.18 -16.84
N LEU A 250 7.43 8.21 -16.13
CA LEU A 250 8.70 8.21 -15.43
C LEU A 250 8.54 7.37 -14.14
N PHE A 251 9.15 6.20 -14.10
CA PHE A 251 9.13 5.35 -12.90
C PHE A 251 10.13 5.89 -11.88
N ASP A 252 9.61 6.55 -10.84
CA ASP A 252 10.41 7.29 -9.85
C ASP A 252 10.92 6.35 -8.75
N LEU A 253 12.03 5.67 -9.02
CA LEU A 253 12.68 4.80 -8.04
C LEU A 253 13.19 5.57 -6.82
N SER A 254 13.52 6.85 -6.96
CA SER A 254 13.97 7.69 -5.85
C SER A 254 12.87 7.95 -4.82
N ALA A 255 11.61 7.84 -5.22
CA ALA A 255 10.47 7.94 -4.29
C ALA A 255 10.52 6.88 -3.18
N ILE A 256 11.08 5.69 -3.46
CA ILE A 256 11.15 4.59 -2.49
C ILE A 256 12.00 4.99 -1.26
N PRO A 257 13.29 5.31 -1.38
CA PRO A 257 14.10 5.71 -0.23
C PRO A 257 13.63 7.04 0.38
N VAL A 258 13.09 7.99 -0.39
CA VAL A 258 12.55 9.24 0.15
C VAL A 258 11.33 8.96 1.04
N VAL A 259 10.37 8.16 0.60
CA VAL A 259 9.21 7.77 1.42
C VAL A 259 9.67 7.05 2.69
N LYS A 260 10.61 6.11 2.58
CA LYS A 260 11.12 5.36 3.75
C LYS A 260 11.86 6.25 4.76
N ALA A 261 12.45 7.35 4.32
CA ALA A 261 13.08 8.33 5.21
C ALA A 261 12.08 9.19 5.97
N VAL A 262 10.93 9.55 5.36
CA VAL A 262 9.98 10.51 5.94
C VAL A 262 8.73 9.86 6.53
N SER A 263 8.42 8.62 6.13
CA SER A 263 7.21 7.87 6.54
C SER A 263 7.56 6.50 7.11
N HIS A 264 6.74 6.03 8.02
CA HIS A 264 6.83 4.67 8.57
C HIS A 264 6.04 3.63 7.76
N LEU A 265 5.25 4.06 6.78
CA LEU A 265 4.41 3.18 5.97
C LEU A 265 5.25 2.37 4.97
N PRO A 266 4.90 1.10 4.73
CA PRO A 266 5.56 0.32 3.69
C PRO A 266 5.24 0.87 2.31
N ILE A 267 6.21 0.76 1.39
CA ILE A 267 6.08 1.15 -0.01
C ILE A 267 6.41 -0.01 -0.94
N VAL A 268 5.50 -0.29 -1.86
CA VAL A 268 5.69 -1.26 -2.95
C VAL A 268 5.85 -0.55 -4.29
N ALA A 269 6.32 -1.26 -5.28
CA ALA A 269 6.61 -0.73 -6.60
C ALA A 269 5.84 -1.49 -7.69
N ASP A 270 5.29 -0.75 -8.65
CA ASP A 270 4.54 -1.26 -9.80
C ASP A 270 5.27 -0.90 -11.10
N PRO A 271 6.26 -1.72 -11.53
CA PRO A 271 7.02 -1.46 -12.74
C PRO A 271 6.19 -1.64 -14.01
N SER A 272 5.13 -2.46 -13.98
CA SER A 272 4.26 -2.68 -15.14
C SER A 272 3.57 -1.38 -15.57
N HIS A 273 2.93 -0.67 -14.62
CA HIS A 273 2.32 0.63 -14.90
C HIS A 273 3.36 1.76 -14.94
N GLY A 274 4.48 1.60 -14.23
CA GLY A 274 5.58 2.57 -14.22
C GLY A 274 6.14 2.78 -15.61
N THR A 275 6.48 1.70 -16.30
CA THR A 275 7.09 1.76 -17.64
C THR A 275 6.08 1.65 -18.78
N GLY A 276 5.04 0.80 -18.61
CA GLY A 276 4.07 0.49 -19.66
C GLY A 276 4.60 -0.43 -20.76
N HIS A 277 5.80 -0.99 -20.58
CA HIS A 277 6.49 -1.85 -21.55
C HIS A 277 6.97 -3.15 -20.88
N ARG A 278 6.56 -4.29 -21.44
CA ARG A 278 6.87 -5.63 -20.93
C ARG A 278 8.36 -5.85 -20.68
N ASP A 279 9.19 -5.46 -21.62
CA ASP A 279 10.65 -5.68 -21.57
C ASP A 279 11.34 -4.89 -20.45
N MET A 280 10.71 -3.83 -19.96
CA MET A 280 11.25 -2.99 -18.90
C MET A 280 10.81 -3.43 -17.49
N VAL A 281 9.80 -4.32 -17.39
CA VAL A 281 9.26 -4.74 -16.09
C VAL A 281 10.33 -5.41 -15.23
N ILE A 282 11.07 -6.38 -15.76
CA ILE A 282 12.07 -7.15 -15.00
C ILE A 282 13.21 -6.25 -14.52
N PRO A 283 13.92 -5.48 -15.38
CA PRO A 283 14.99 -4.62 -14.92
C PRO A 283 14.52 -3.58 -13.88
N MET A 284 13.32 -3.02 -14.06
CA MET A 284 12.79 -2.02 -13.11
C MET A 284 12.27 -2.64 -11.82
N ALA A 285 11.80 -3.89 -11.84
CA ALA A 285 11.47 -4.65 -10.62
C ALA A 285 12.72 -4.87 -9.75
N ARG A 286 13.82 -5.32 -10.37
CA ARG A 286 15.12 -5.50 -9.69
C ARG A 286 15.61 -4.18 -9.07
N ALA A 287 15.58 -3.10 -9.84
CA ALA A 287 15.98 -1.78 -9.37
C ALA A 287 15.11 -1.27 -8.21
N ALA A 288 13.80 -1.50 -8.25
CA ALA A 288 12.88 -1.12 -7.18
C ALA A 288 13.17 -1.87 -5.87
N VAL A 289 13.45 -3.17 -5.96
CA VAL A 289 13.84 -3.98 -4.79
C VAL A 289 15.18 -3.52 -4.24
N ALA A 290 16.18 -3.29 -5.10
CA ALA A 290 17.48 -2.75 -4.69
C ALA A 290 17.36 -1.36 -4.04
N ALA A 291 16.40 -0.53 -4.48
CA ALA A 291 16.07 0.75 -3.84
C ALA A 291 15.34 0.60 -2.49
N GLY A 292 14.97 -0.61 -2.09
CA GLY A 292 14.38 -0.93 -0.78
C GLY A 292 12.86 -1.05 -0.76
N ALA A 293 12.19 -1.29 -1.90
CA ALA A 293 10.76 -1.57 -1.93
C ALA A 293 10.38 -2.76 -1.04
N ASP A 294 9.23 -2.67 -0.38
CA ASP A 294 8.71 -3.73 0.50
C ASP A 294 7.91 -4.79 -0.27
N GLY A 295 7.70 -4.56 -1.55
CA GLY A 295 7.07 -5.52 -2.46
C GLY A 295 7.00 -5.01 -3.89
N LEU A 296 6.54 -5.90 -4.76
CA LEU A 296 6.29 -5.64 -6.17
C LEU A 296 4.82 -5.92 -6.51
N LEU A 297 4.26 -5.10 -7.39
CA LEU A 297 2.94 -5.30 -8.01
C LEU A 297 3.15 -5.47 -9.52
N VAL A 298 2.96 -6.68 -10.06
CA VAL A 298 3.35 -7.03 -11.44
C VAL A 298 2.15 -7.54 -12.21
N GLU A 299 1.98 -7.08 -13.45
CA GLU A 299 0.99 -7.63 -14.37
C GLU A 299 1.53 -8.86 -15.08
N VAL A 300 0.78 -9.97 -14.94
CA VAL A 300 1.06 -11.27 -15.56
C VAL A 300 -0.23 -11.78 -16.16
N HIS A 301 -0.20 -12.22 -17.41
CA HIS A 301 -1.37 -12.77 -18.08
C HIS A 301 -1.00 -14.08 -18.78
N PRO A 302 -1.87 -15.11 -18.78
CA PRO A 302 -1.59 -16.38 -19.48
C PRO A 302 -1.30 -16.19 -20.98
N GLU A 303 -2.03 -15.29 -21.62
CA GLU A 303 -1.87 -14.93 -23.03
C GLU A 303 -1.88 -13.38 -23.20
N PRO A 304 -0.79 -12.66 -22.89
CA PRO A 304 -0.77 -11.20 -22.89
C PRO A 304 -1.24 -10.55 -24.20
N ASP A 305 -0.97 -11.18 -25.33
CA ASP A 305 -1.33 -10.63 -26.66
C ASP A 305 -2.84 -10.69 -26.92
N ARG A 306 -3.60 -11.46 -26.14
CA ARG A 306 -5.07 -11.58 -26.20
C ARG A 306 -5.78 -10.88 -25.06
N ALA A 307 -5.02 -10.26 -24.14
CA ALA A 307 -5.58 -9.58 -22.97
C ALA A 307 -6.53 -8.45 -23.38
N LEU A 308 -7.68 -8.36 -22.71
CA LEU A 308 -8.66 -7.29 -22.90
C LEU A 308 -8.19 -5.96 -22.32
N SER A 309 -7.16 -5.97 -21.46
CA SER A 309 -6.55 -4.76 -20.90
C SER A 309 -5.05 -4.93 -20.64
N ASP A 310 -4.29 -3.88 -20.95
CA ASP A 310 -2.86 -3.67 -20.62
C ASP A 310 -1.92 -4.84 -21.02
N GLY A 311 -2.23 -5.60 -22.09
CA GLY A 311 -1.43 -6.75 -22.54
C GLY A 311 0.01 -6.39 -22.91
N ALA A 312 0.26 -5.19 -23.45
CA ALA A 312 1.59 -4.75 -23.85
C ALA A 312 2.60 -4.64 -22.69
N GLN A 313 2.13 -4.44 -21.47
CA GLN A 313 2.95 -4.36 -20.25
C GLN A 313 2.89 -5.61 -19.38
N SER A 314 1.99 -6.55 -19.69
CA SER A 314 1.84 -7.80 -18.94
C SER A 314 2.95 -8.78 -19.31
N LEU A 315 3.55 -9.42 -18.31
CA LEU A 315 4.50 -10.50 -18.51
C LEU A 315 3.79 -11.79 -18.92
N TYR A 316 4.48 -12.61 -19.72
CA TYR A 316 4.17 -14.03 -19.84
C TYR A 316 4.54 -14.78 -18.55
N PRO A 317 3.93 -15.93 -18.25
CA PRO A 317 4.23 -16.71 -17.05
C PRO A 317 5.71 -17.06 -16.88
N GLU A 318 6.39 -17.45 -17.97
CA GLU A 318 7.81 -17.76 -17.97
C GLU A 318 8.70 -16.53 -17.71
N GLN A 319 8.31 -15.36 -18.18
CA GLN A 319 8.98 -14.11 -17.86
C GLN A 319 8.78 -13.74 -16.39
N PHE A 320 7.61 -14.01 -15.84
CA PHE A 320 7.35 -13.80 -14.41
C PHE A 320 8.19 -14.77 -13.54
N ALA A 321 8.29 -16.04 -13.91
CA ALA A 321 9.16 -16.98 -13.20
C ALA A 321 10.64 -16.52 -13.23
N ARG A 322 11.10 -15.99 -14.36
CA ARG A 322 12.43 -15.36 -14.47
C ARG A 322 12.55 -14.13 -13.53
N LEU A 323 11.53 -13.25 -13.50
CA LEU A 323 11.50 -12.10 -12.59
C LEU A 323 11.66 -12.55 -11.14
N MET A 324 10.94 -13.58 -10.72
CA MET A 324 11.01 -14.10 -9.35
C MET A 324 12.42 -14.62 -9.02
N GLY A 325 13.06 -15.37 -9.92
CA GLY A 325 14.44 -15.85 -9.73
C GLY A 325 15.45 -14.70 -9.62
N GLU A 326 15.41 -13.75 -10.57
CA GLU A 326 16.33 -12.60 -10.56
C GLU A 326 16.09 -11.65 -9.36
N THR A 327 14.83 -11.46 -8.96
CA THR A 327 14.48 -10.67 -7.78
C THR A 327 14.97 -11.36 -6.51
N GLY A 328 14.88 -12.68 -6.41
CA GLY A 328 15.41 -13.46 -5.29
C GLY A 328 16.89 -13.18 -5.01
N ILE A 329 17.71 -13.14 -6.05
CA ILE A 329 19.15 -12.81 -5.95
C ILE A 329 19.36 -11.39 -5.39
N ILE A 330 18.60 -10.41 -5.87
CA ILE A 330 18.70 -9.02 -5.39
C ILE A 330 18.25 -8.88 -3.94
N VAL A 331 17.15 -9.55 -3.58
CA VAL A 331 16.63 -9.53 -2.20
C VAL A 331 17.67 -10.07 -1.21
N GLU A 332 18.33 -11.18 -1.54
CA GLU A 332 19.40 -11.76 -0.73
C GLU A 332 20.63 -10.82 -0.63
N ALA A 333 21.02 -10.21 -1.74
CA ALA A 333 22.15 -9.27 -1.78
C ALA A 333 21.97 -8.05 -0.88
N ILE A 334 20.71 -7.63 -0.62
CA ILE A 334 20.39 -6.52 0.30
C ILE A 334 20.00 -7.00 1.71
N GLY A 335 20.25 -8.27 2.04
CA GLY A 335 20.01 -8.84 3.37
C GLY A 335 18.53 -9.07 3.70
N ARG A 336 17.67 -9.22 2.69
CA ARG A 336 16.24 -9.50 2.82
C ARG A 336 15.90 -10.88 2.23
N ARG A 337 14.64 -11.25 2.19
CA ARG A 337 14.15 -12.49 1.58
C ARG A 337 12.85 -12.27 0.82
N LEU A 338 12.53 -13.11 -0.14
CA LEU A 338 11.19 -13.15 -0.74
C LEU A 338 10.20 -13.79 0.25
N ALA A 339 9.01 -13.21 0.31
CA ALA A 339 7.89 -13.87 0.97
C ALA A 339 7.51 -15.14 0.20
N ARG A 340 7.13 -16.18 0.93
CA ARG A 340 6.74 -17.48 0.34
C ARG A 340 5.25 -17.73 0.55
N PRO A 341 4.60 -18.47 -0.36
CA PRO A 341 3.23 -18.93 -0.16
C PRO A 341 3.11 -19.77 1.13
N VAL A 342 1.99 -19.64 1.81
CA VAL A 342 1.70 -20.43 3.02
C VAL A 342 1.67 -21.92 2.65
N GLY A 343 2.36 -22.76 3.46
CA GLY A 343 2.40 -24.23 3.27
C GLY A 343 3.49 -24.75 2.34
N VAL A 344 4.42 -23.90 1.87
CA VAL A 344 5.63 -24.34 1.15
C VAL A 344 6.80 -24.28 2.14
N GLU A 345 7.29 -25.46 2.57
CA GLU A 345 8.52 -25.56 3.35
C GLU A 345 9.75 -25.13 2.51
N PRO A 346 10.83 -24.67 3.17
CA PRO A 346 12.04 -24.18 2.49
C PRO A 346 12.78 -25.24 1.70
#